data_149d90173881f465ee0731522f254b00
#
_entry.id   149d90173881f465ee0731522f254b00
#
_cell.length_a   1.000
_cell.length_b   1.000
_cell.length_c   1.000
_cell.angle_alpha   90.00
_cell.angle_beta   90.00
_cell.angle_gamma   90.00
#
_symmetry.space_group_name_H-M   'P 1'
#
loop_
_entity.id
_entity.type
_entity.pdbx_description
1 polymer ?
#
loop_
_entity_poly.entity_id
_entity_poly.type
_entity_poly.pdbx_seq_one_letter_code
_entity_poly.pdbx_strand_id
1 'polypeptide(L)'
;ALVGEVVLPNGLAAVPVFELLAGRYLLPEYAPESVAERCGVPAETIRRIAAEIADVAFNQPLVLNQPWTDTAGRRHETMIGRPVAIHAMRGISAHSNGFHTCRALHMLQMLLGAIDTPGSWRYKAPYPKPLPPGPPPVGKTWEAGKPLAGSPLGFPRGPEDLLVAADGTPLRLDKAFSWEAPLGLHGLMHMLLPNAHAGDPYPVDVVFMYMANMAWNSSMDPLGVSRMMAEKDPATGAYRIPHIIYSDAFYSETVAYADLVLPDTTYLERWDCISLLDRPIGSPHGPADAIRQPILKPDRDVRPFQDVLIELGTRLKLPGFVAADGSRIYADYKEYIWKHERKPGTGPLGGFRGDGTGNGVGAPNPGQLDAYIANDCFWRYELSEEEGYFKHANKAYLETATRLGMIGAPEQIVLQLYSEPLAKFRLAAQGHGKVQPPDRLRERTARFADPLPIWYPPLEDAMEDASAYPLHAVTQRPAAMYHSWHSQNAWL
;
A
#
# COMPACT_ATOMS: atom_id res chain seq x y z
N ALA A 1 27.22 16.65 -5.83
CA ALA A 1 28.24 15.95 -5.04
C ALA A 1 27.62 14.71 -4.38
N LEU A 2 28.36 13.62 -4.31
CA LEU A 2 27.96 12.42 -3.57
C LEU A 2 28.53 12.43 -2.16
N VAL A 3 29.63 13.16 -1.97
CA VAL A 3 30.33 13.32 -0.70
C VAL A 3 30.79 14.77 -0.51
N GLY A 4 31.07 15.14 0.72
CA GLY A 4 31.53 16.47 1.10
C GLY A 4 30.41 17.36 1.62
N GLU A 5 30.81 18.42 2.32
CA GLU A 5 29.90 19.41 2.88
C GLU A 5 29.44 20.41 1.79
N VAL A 6 28.17 20.71 1.80
CA VAL A 6 27.54 21.72 0.94
C VAL A 6 26.94 22.80 1.85
N VAL A 7 27.34 24.05 1.65
CA VAL A 7 26.72 25.18 2.35
C VAL A 7 25.50 25.63 1.55
N LEU A 8 24.34 25.54 2.18
CA LEU A 8 23.06 25.97 1.59
C LEU A 8 22.96 27.51 1.55
N PRO A 9 22.09 28.08 0.68
CA PRO A 9 21.90 29.54 0.59
C PRO A 9 21.52 30.23 1.91
N ASN A 10 20.95 29.51 2.85
CA ASN A 10 20.62 29.99 4.20
C ASN A 10 21.79 29.88 5.21
N GLY A 11 22.98 29.49 4.74
CA GLY A 11 24.18 29.32 5.56
C GLY A 11 24.28 28.02 6.33
N LEU A 12 23.31 27.12 6.21
CA LEU A 12 23.38 25.81 6.86
C LEU A 12 24.32 24.86 6.09
N ALA A 13 25.17 24.16 6.84
CA ALA A 13 25.94 23.07 6.30
C ALA A 13 25.08 21.80 6.16
N ALA A 14 25.24 21.11 5.06
CA ALA A 14 24.56 19.84 4.76
C ALA A 14 25.54 18.85 4.13
N VAL A 15 25.35 17.57 4.42
CA VAL A 15 26.06 16.49 3.75
C VAL A 15 25.10 15.63 2.96
N PRO A 16 25.50 15.06 1.80
CA PRO A 16 24.67 14.16 1.04
C PRO A 16 24.31 12.91 1.83
N VAL A 17 23.08 12.43 1.65
CA VAL A 17 22.62 11.18 2.30
C VAL A 17 23.50 9.99 1.91
N PHE A 18 24.06 9.99 0.71
CA PHE A 18 25.01 8.96 0.27
C PHE A 18 26.24 8.87 1.16
N GLU A 19 26.80 10.01 1.57
CA GLU A 19 27.97 10.03 2.48
C GLU A 19 27.60 9.42 3.84
N LEU A 20 26.44 9.74 4.38
CA LEU A 20 25.96 9.15 5.64
C LEU A 20 25.73 7.65 5.52
N LEU A 21 25.20 7.19 4.38
CA LEU A 21 25.04 5.76 4.08
C LEU A 21 26.38 5.05 4.00
N ALA A 22 27.33 5.60 3.24
CA ALA A 22 28.68 5.04 3.12
C ALA A 22 29.38 5.00 4.46
N GLY A 23 29.31 6.09 5.23
CA GLY A 23 29.88 6.17 6.59
C GLY A 23 29.34 5.08 7.52
N ARG A 24 28.04 4.76 7.41
CA ARG A 24 27.42 3.70 8.22
C ARG A 24 27.81 2.29 7.74
N TYR A 25 27.60 2.00 6.45
CA TYR A 25 27.71 0.63 5.95
C TYR A 25 29.15 0.18 5.67
N LEU A 26 30.12 1.08 5.72
CA LEU A 26 31.55 0.75 5.72
C LEU A 26 32.12 0.49 7.13
N LEU A 27 31.29 0.61 8.18
CA LEU A 27 31.71 0.22 9.53
C LEU A 27 31.98 -1.29 9.61
N PRO A 28 32.94 -1.73 10.43
CA PRO A 28 33.31 -3.14 10.55
C PRO A 28 32.16 -4.07 10.91
N GLU A 29 31.19 -3.59 11.65
CA GLU A 29 29.99 -4.36 12.05
C GLU A 29 29.10 -4.80 10.88
N TYR A 30 29.20 -4.11 9.73
CA TYR A 30 28.48 -4.45 8.49
C TYR A 30 29.33 -5.22 7.48
N ALA A 31 30.60 -5.51 7.80
CA ALA A 31 31.45 -6.30 6.92
C ALA A 31 30.90 -7.72 6.75
N PRO A 32 31.06 -8.35 5.57
CA PRO A 32 30.60 -9.72 5.33
C PRO A 32 31.03 -10.71 6.42
N GLU A 33 32.25 -10.57 6.94
CA GLU A 33 32.79 -11.41 8.02
C GLU A 33 31.99 -11.25 9.33
N SER A 34 31.52 -10.03 9.63
CA SER A 34 30.78 -9.75 10.85
C SER A 34 29.32 -10.20 10.77
N VAL A 35 28.75 -10.25 9.56
CA VAL A 35 27.33 -10.61 9.38
C VAL A 35 27.11 -12.06 8.96
N ALA A 36 28.16 -12.77 8.55
CA ALA A 36 28.09 -14.13 8.00
C ALA A 36 27.37 -15.11 8.94
N GLU A 37 27.75 -15.14 10.21
CA GLU A 37 27.12 -16.02 11.20
C GLU A 37 25.61 -15.73 11.36
N ARG A 38 25.27 -14.44 11.44
CA ARG A 38 23.90 -14.00 11.63
C ARG A 38 22.99 -14.31 10.44
N CYS A 39 23.48 -14.16 9.21
CA CYS A 39 22.70 -14.42 8.02
C CYS A 39 22.79 -15.88 7.52
N GLY A 40 23.63 -16.70 8.14
CA GLY A 40 23.86 -18.08 7.74
C GLY A 40 24.53 -18.25 6.37
N VAL A 41 25.17 -17.19 5.84
CA VAL A 41 25.83 -17.19 4.53
C VAL A 41 27.30 -16.88 4.71
N PRO A 42 28.24 -17.71 4.21
CA PRO A 42 29.66 -17.45 4.33
C PRO A 42 30.08 -16.11 3.71
N ALA A 43 31.00 -15.40 4.36
CA ALA A 43 31.48 -14.09 3.92
C ALA A 43 32.01 -14.10 2.48
N GLU A 44 32.73 -15.17 2.09
CA GLU A 44 33.19 -15.37 0.72
C GLU A 44 32.03 -15.43 -0.30
N THR A 45 30.96 -16.14 0.05
CA THR A 45 29.78 -16.23 -0.79
C THR A 45 29.10 -14.86 -0.95
N ILE A 46 28.99 -14.07 0.14
CA ILE A 46 28.46 -12.70 0.10
C ILE A 46 29.30 -11.84 -0.86
N ARG A 47 30.65 -11.88 -0.74
CA ARG A 47 31.54 -11.11 -1.60
C ARG A 47 31.45 -11.54 -3.05
N ARG A 48 31.41 -12.85 -3.33
CA ARG A 48 31.28 -13.39 -4.68
C ARG A 48 29.97 -12.93 -5.34
N ILE A 49 28.84 -13.07 -4.67
CA ILE A 49 27.53 -12.64 -5.21
C ILE A 49 27.53 -11.12 -5.44
N ALA A 50 28.06 -10.33 -4.51
CA ALA A 50 28.14 -8.88 -4.66
C ALA A 50 28.99 -8.48 -5.88
N ALA A 51 30.14 -9.17 -6.09
CA ALA A 51 31.01 -8.93 -7.25
C ALA A 51 30.33 -9.32 -8.57
N GLU A 52 29.65 -10.46 -8.63
CA GLU A 52 28.90 -10.92 -9.81
C GLU A 52 27.77 -9.95 -10.18
N ILE A 53 27.00 -9.49 -9.20
CA ILE A 53 25.93 -8.51 -9.41
C ILE A 53 26.49 -7.17 -9.90
N ALA A 54 27.59 -6.71 -9.30
CA ALA A 54 28.26 -5.47 -9.71
C ALA A 54 28.83 -5.58 -11.13
N ASP A 55 29.45 -6.71 -11.46
CA ASP A 55 29.98 -6.96 -12.81
C ASP A 55 28.88 -6.89 -13.87
N VAL A 56 27.76 -7.57 -13.64
CA VAL A 56 26.61 -7.50 -14.55
C VAL A 56 26.08 -6.07 -14.67
N ALA A 57 25.93 -5.35 -13.55
CA ALA A 57 25.37 -4.01 -13.57
C ALA A 57 26.27 -2.97 -14.26
N PHE A 58 27.59 -3.09 -14.12
CA PHE A 58 28.53 -2.05 -14.58
C PHE A 58 29.29 -2.42 -15.85
N ASN A 59 29.54 -3.70 -16.09
CA ASN A 59 30.38 -4.15 -17.19
C ASN A 59 29.62 -4.87 -18.30
N GLN A 60 28.33 -5.23 -18.08
CA GLN A 60 27.52 -5.97 -19.06
C GLN A 60 26.24 -5.17 -19.43
N PRO A 61 26.36 -3.96 -20.01
CA PRO A 61 25.19 -3.13 -20.30
C PRO A 61 24.31 -3.75 -21.38
N LEU A 62 23.00 -3.67 -21.19
CA LEU A 62 22.01 -3.97 -22.23
C LEU A 62 21.73 -2.72 -23.04
N VAL A 63 22.16 -2.69 -24.31
CA VAL A 63 21.91 -1.55 -25.20
C VAL A 63 20.75 -1.84 -26.12
N LEU A 64 19.71 -1.02 -26.04
CA LEU A 64 18.56 -1.07 -26.94
C LEU A 64 18.63 0.14 -27.90
N ASN A 65 18.51 -0.11 -29.20
CA ASN A 65 18.42 0.93 -30.23
C ASN A 65 16.99 1.49 -30.26
N GLN A 66 16.61 2.13 -29.16
CA GLN A 66 15.29 2.72 -28.97
C GLN A 66 15.45 4.19 -28.60
N PRO A 67 15.06 5.11 -29.49
CA PRO A 67 15.03 6.53 -29.18
C PRO A 67 14.04 6.83 -28.04
N TRP A 68 14.42 7.76 -27.16
CA TRP A 68 13.58 8.18 -26.06
C TRP A 68 13.96 9.58 -25.57
N THR A 69 13.05 10.25 -24.86
CA THR A 69 13.27 11.55 -24.26
C THR A 69 13.25 11.43 -22.74
N ASP A 70 14.26 11.97 -22.07
CA ASP A 70 14.35 11.94 -20.63
C ASP A 70 13.43 12.99 -19.96
N THR A 71 13.34 12.94 -18.64
CA THR A 71 12.48 13.84 -17.86
C THR A 71 12.95 15.30 -17.89
N ALA A 72 14.18 15.58 -18.33
CA ALA A 72 14.71 16.91 -18.57
C ALA A 72 14.50 17.40 -20.02
N GLY A 73 13.84 16.58 -20.86
CA GLY A 73 13.56 16.90 -22.27
C GLY A 73 14.73 16.61 -23.20
N ARG A 74 15.77 15.90 -22.77
CA ARG A 74 16.91 15.54 -23.61
C ARG A 74 16.59 14.26 -24.37
N ARG A 75 16.83 14.30 -25.71
CA ARG A 75 16.65 13.13 -26.58
C ARG A 75 17.89 12.26 -26.55
N HIS A 76 17.66 10.95 -26.49
CA HIS A 76 18.66 9.90 -26.55
C HIS A 76 18.30 8.93 -27.68
N GLU A 77 19.28 8.47 -28.45
CA GLU A 77 19.07 7.52 -29.55
C GLU A 77 19.05 6.05 -29.08
N THR A 78 19.60 5.79 -27.92
CA THR A 78 19.66 4.43 -27.34
C THR A 78 19.29 4.45 -25.88
N MET A 79 18.75 3.31 -25.39
CA MET A 79 18.59 3.05 -23.97
C MET A 79 19.72 2.13 -23.50
N ILE A 80 20.40 2.54 -22.44
CA ILE A 80 21.43 1.72 -21.80
C ILE A 80 20.85 1.16 -20.52
N GLY A 81 20.75 -0.16 -20.46
CA GLY A 81 20.23 -0.91 -19.32
C GLY A 81 21.34 -1.46 -18.44
N ARG A 82 20.99 -1.69 -17.18
CA ARG A 82 21.78 -2.44 -16.20
C ARG A 82 20.95 -3.65 -15.78
N PRO A 83 21.18 -4.83 -16.39
CA PRO A 83 20.24 -5.95 -16.31
C PRO A 83 20.33 -6.72 -14.98
N VAL A 84 20.16 -6.01 -13.89
CA VAL A 84 20.04 -6.55 -12.53
C VAL A 84 18.68 -6.19 -11.98
N ALA A 85 17.91 -7.20 -11.61
CA ALA A 85 16.62 -7.01 -10.97
C ALA A 85 16.52 -7.91 -9.74
N ILE A 86 16.14 -7.34 -8.62
CA ILE A 86 15.88 -8.08 -7.38
C ILE A 86 14.37 -8.18 -7.22
N HIS A 87 13.84 -9.39 -7.36
CA HIS A 87 12.44 -9.66 -7.09
C HIS A 87 12.24 -9.98 -5.62
N ALA A 88 11.39 -9.21 -4.97
CA ALA A 88 11.03 -9.41 -3.58
C ALA A 88 9.52 -9.26 -3.42
N MET A 89 8.95 -10.14 -2.63
CA MET A 89 7.52 -10.17 -2.34
C MET A 89 7.28 -9.88 -0.85
N ARG A 90 6.05 -10.11 -0.43
CA ARG A 90 5.58 -9.86 0.93
C ARG A 90 6.43 -10.48 2.04
N GLY A 91 7.11 -11.60 1.79
CA GLY A 91 7.89 -12.32 2.79
C GLY A 91 8.90 -11.44 3.51
N ILE A 92 9.69 -10.66 2.77
CA ILE A 92 10.72 -9.79 3.39
C ILE A 92 10.14 -8.60 4.15
N SER A 93 8.91 -8.18 3.85
CA SER A 93 8.23 -7.07 4.53
C SER A 93 7.37 -7.54 5.70
N ALA A 94 7.09 -8.83 5.81
CA ALA A 94 6.19 -9.41 6.82
C ALA A 94 6.85 -9.70 8.16
N HIS A 95 8.01 -9.13 8.40
CA HIS A 95 8.75 -9.18 9.67
C HIS A 95 8.71 -7.82 10.36
N SER A 96 8.92 -7.78 11.66
CA SER A 96 8.91 -6.53 12.44
C SER A 96 9.99 -5.53 11.99
N ASN A 97 11.09 -6.00 11.37
CA ASN A 97 12.14 -5.18 10.75
C ASN A 97 11.99 -5.02 9.22
N GLY A 98 10.90 -5.51 8.64
CA GLY A 98 10.70 -5.61 7.18
C GLY A 98 10.75 -4.27 6.45
N PHE A 99 10.29 -3.17 7.08
CA PHE A 99 10.34 -1.85 6.46
C PHE A 99 11.77 -1.41 6.12
N HIS A 100 12.71 -1.55 7.04
CA HIS A 100 14.12 -1.21 6.80
C HIS A 100 14.81 -2.21 5.88
N THR A 101 14.41 -3.48 5.92
CA THR A 101 14.89 -4.50 4.99
C THR A 101 14.53 -4.15 3.54
N CYS A 102 13.28 -3.74 3.29
CA CYS A 102 12.85 -3.26 1.97
C CYS A 102 13.64 -2.01 1.53
N ARG A 103 13.89 -1.07 2.46
CA ARG A 103 14.71 0.11 2.16
C ARG A 103 16.15 -0.25 1.79
N ALA A 104 16.75 -1.25 2.45
CA ALA A 104 18.08 -1.73 2.14
C ALA A 104 18.15 -2.35 0.73
N LEU A 105 17.13 -3.11 0.33
CA LEU A 105 17.04 -3.62 -1.05
C LEU A 105 16.91 -2.50 -2.08
N HIS A 106 16.10 -1.49 -1.81
CA HIS A 106 15.99 -0.33 -2.70
C HIS A 106 17.33 0.42 -2.80
N MET A 107 18.02 0.57 -1.68
CA MET A 107 19.36 1.18 -1.66
C MET A 107 20.35 0.39 -2.52
N LEU A 108 20.34 -0.94 -2.46
CA LEU A 108 21.19 -1.78 -3.30
C LEU A 108 20.89 -1.56 -4.79
N GLN A 109 19.61 -1.52 -5.18
CA GLN A 109 19.20 -1.20 -6.56
C GLN A 109 19.68 0.20 -7.01
N MET A 110 19.63 1.18 -6.11
CA MET A 110 20.12 2.54 -6.38
C MET A 110 21.63 2.57 -6.58
N LEU A 111 22.39 1.88 -5.74
CA LEU A 111 23.86 1.78 -5.85
C LEU A 111 24.30 1.14 -7.16
N LEU A 112 23.54 0.14 -7.62
CA LEU A 112 23.79 -0.52 -8.92
C LEU A 112 23.32 0.33 -10.10
N GLY A 113 22.53 1.38 -9.88
CA GLY A 113 21.87 2.14 -10.95
C GLY A 113 20.87 1.29 -11.76
N ALA A 114 20.40 0.19 -11.17
CA ALA A 114 19.54 -0.81 -11.81
C ALA A 114 18.07 -0.55 -11.52
N ILE A 115 17.60 0.66 -11.83
CA ILE A 115 16.22 1.11 -11.64
C ILE A 115 15.75 1.87 -12.88
N ASP A 116 14.56 1.52 -13.37
CA ASP A 116 13.94 2.14 -14.55
C ASP A 116 14.86 2.16 -15.79
N THR A 117 15.71 1.16 -15.92
CA THR A 117 16.56 0.92 -17.10
C THR A 117 16.25 -0.44 -17.70
N PRO A 118 16.51 -0.68 -18.99
CA PRO A 118 16.29 -1.98 -19.59
C PRO A 118 16.92 -3.13 -18.80
N GLY A 119 16.16 -4.20 -18.57
CA GLY A 119 16.60 -5.36 -17.80
C GLY A 119 16.63 -5.18 -16.29
N SER A 120 16.29 -4.00 -15.77
CA SER A 120 16.31 -3.70 -14.34
C SER A 120 14.91 -3.66 -13.72
N TRP A 121 14.86 -3.32 -12.44
CA TRP A 121 13.62 -3.17 -11.71
C TRP A 121 12.89 -1.88 -12.07
N ARG A 122 11.57 -1.96 -12.27
CA ARG A 122 10.71 -0.80 -12.50
C ARG A 122 10.16 -0.29 -11.17
N TYR A 123 10.43 0.99 -10.88
CA TYR A 123 9.96 1.62 -9.63
C TYR A 123 8.45 1.85 -9.62
N LYS A 124 7.89 2.27 -10.74
CA LYS A 124 6.45 2.47 -10.93
C LYS A 124 6.04 1.94 -12.29
N ALA A 125 4.75 1.68 -12.44
CA ALA A 125 4.17 1.61 -13.78
C ALA A 125 4.62 2.83 -14.58
N PRO A 126 5.13 2.65 -15.80
CA PRO A 126 5.81 3.70 -16.55
C PRO A 126 4.87 4.75 -17.14
N TYR A 127 3.59 4.69 -16.83
CA TYR A 127 2.58 5.47 -17.51
C TYR A 127 2.29 6.78 -16.79
N PRO A 128 2.02 7.88 -17.51
CA PRO A 128 1.34 9.01 -16.94
C PRO A 128 -0.01 8.54 -16.40
N LYS A 129 -0.41 9.08 -15.27
CA LYS A 129 -1.75 8.80 -14.75
C LYS A 129 -2.75 9.63 -15.55
N PRO A 130 -3.66 9.02 -16.30
CA PRO A 130 -4.66 9.76 -17.06
C PRO A 130 -5.67 10.48 -16.18
N LEU A 131 -5.73 10.10 -14.90
CA LEU A 131 -6.64 10.68 -13.92
C LEU A 131 -5.89 11.57 -12.94
N PRO A 132 -6.53 12.65 -12.46
CA PRO A 132 -5.95 13.49 -11.43
C PRO A 132 -5.60 12.65 -10.19
N PRO A 133 -4.56 13.02 -9.44
CA PRO A 133 -4.17 12.31 -8.23
C PRO A 133 -5.36 12.27 -7.25
N GLY A 134 -5.49 11.17 -6.54
CA GLY A 134 -6.44 11.02 -5.46
C GLY A 134 -6.27 12.12 -4.39
N PRO A 135 -7.21 12.23 -3.46
CA PRO A 135 -7.08 13.18 -2.35
C PRO A 135 -5.77 12.92 -1.60
N PRO A 136 -5.16 13.97 -1.03
CA PRO A 136 -3.95 13.82 -0.23
C PRO A 136 -4.20 12.85 0.93
N PRO A 137 -3.14 12.25 1.50
CA PRO A 137 -3.25 11.48 2.74
C PRO A 137 -3.95 12.27 3.83
N VAL A 138 -4.70 11.59 4.65
CA VAL A 138 -5.72 12.13 5.56
C VAL A 138 -5.12 12.90 6.74
N GLY A 139 -4.00 13.24 6.97
CA GLY A 139 -3.52 13.97 8.15
C GLY A 139 -3.90 15.43 8.21
N LYS A 140 -3.84 16.14 7.07
CA LYS A 140 -4.00 17.62 7.05
C LYS A 140 -5.43 18.12 6.89
N THR A 141 -6.34 17.27 6.46
CA THR A 141 -7.74 17.62 6.15
C THR A 141 -8.73 16.94 7.07
N TRP A 142 -8.24 16.17 8.05
CA TRP A 142 -9.10 15.46 8.97
C TRP A 142 -9.46 16.35 10.18
N GLU A 143 -10.72 16.35 10.51
CA GLU A 143 -11.24 16.95 11.74
C GLU A 143 -12.01 15.87 12.51
N ALA A 144 -11.84 15.85 13.84
CA ALA A 144 -12.53 14.88 14.69
C ALA A 144 -14.04 14.92 14.47
N GLY A 145 -14.65 13.73 14.30
CA GLY A 145 -16.08 13.57 14.04
C GLY A 145 -16.53 13.86 12.62
N LYS A 146 -15.62 14.23 11.70
CA LYS A 146 -15.94 14.36 10.27
C LYS A 146 -15.53 13.12 9.47
N PRO A 147 -16.25 12.79 8.40
CA PRO A 147 -15.85 11.72 7.49
C PRO A 147 -14.44 11.98 6.94
N LEU A 148 -13.65 10.93 6.84
CA LEU A 148 -12.34 11.00 6.19
C LEU A 148 -12.52 11.39 4.71
N ALA A 149 -11.76 12.35 4.23
CA ALA A 149 -11.81 12.82 2.85
C ALA A 149 -11.30 11.80 1.81
N GLY A 150 -10.83 10.64 2.26
CA GLY A 150 -10.36 9.53 1.41
C GLY A 150 -9.64 8.46 2.23
N SER A 151 -9.28 7.37 1.57
CA SER A 151 -8.44 6.34 2.18
C SER A 151 -7.03 6.87 2.39
N PRO A 152 -6.39 6.64 3.55
CA PRO A 152 -4.98 6.97 3.78
C PRO A 152 -4.10 5.99 2.98
N LEU A 153 -4.08 6.15 1.67
CA LEU A 153 -3.23 5.37 0.78
C LEU A 153 -1.90 6.10 0.59
N GLY A 154 -0.90 5.70 1.32
CA GLY A 154 0.45 6.26 1.23
C GLY A 154 1.14 6.37 2.58
N PHE A 155 2.45 6.53 2.55
CA PHE A 155 3.21 6.75 3.77
C PHE A 155 3.00 8.17 4.30
N PRO A 156 2.91 8.37 5.62
CA PRO A 156 2.82 9.69 6.23
C PRO A 156 4.09 10.49 5.92
N ARG A 157 3.94 11.80 5.70
CA ARG A 157 5.06 12.71 5.44
C ARG A 157 5.71 13.23 6.72
N GLY A 158 5.09 12.94 7.85
CA GLY A 158 5.54 13.31 9.17
C GLY A 158 4.49 12.98 10.22
N PRO A 159 4.78 13.29 11.50
CA PRO A 159 3.86 13.04 12.62
C PRO A 159 2.48 13.68 12.45
N GLU A 160 2.41 14.81 11.75
CA GLU A 160 1.16 15.53 11.51
C GLU A 160 0.16 14.80 10.59
N ASP A 161 0.62 13.79 9.90
CA ASP A 161 -0.23 12.95 9.04
C ASP A 161 -0.78 11.71 9.76
N LEU A 162 -0.43 11.53 11.04
CA LEU A 162 -0.95 10.41 11.84
C LEU A 162 -2.44 10.60 12.17
N LEU A 163 -3.15 9.48 12.22
CA LEU A 163 -4.56 9.40 12.61
C LEU A 163 -4.65 9.15 14.12
N VAL A 164 -4.40 10.19 14.88
CA VAL A 164 -4.44 10.18 16.34
C VAL A 164 -5.23 11.37 16.88
N ALA A 165 -5.88 11.20 18.02
CA ALA A 165 -6.48 12.28 18.79
C ALA A 165 -5.40 13.17 19.41
N ALA A 166 -5.81 14.28 20.02
CA ALA A 166 -4.88 15.24 20.61
C ALA A 166 -4.01 14.65 21.75
N ASP A 167 -4.51 13.65 22.44
CA ASP A 167 -3.81 12.90 23.49
C ASP A 167 -2.94 11.75 22.94
N GLY A 168 -2.89 11.57 21.63
CA GLY A 168 -2.16 10.51 20.97
C GLY A 168 -2.91 9.19 20.83
N THR A 169 -4.19 9.11 21.26
CA THR A 169 -5.02 7.91 21.10
C THR A 169 -5.25 7.60 19.63
N PRO A 170 -5.04 6.35 19.16
CA PRO A 170 -5.30 5.95 17.79
C PRO A 170 -6.78 6.14 17.41
N LEU A 171 -7.04 6.63 16.20
CA LEU A 171 -8.40 6.80 15.67
C LEU A 171 -8.91 5.59 14.90
N ARG A 172 -8.02 4.70 14.49
CA ARG A 172 -8.37 3.46 13.81
C ARG A 172 -8.31 2.29 14.78
N LEU A 173 -9.25 1.39 14.68
CA LEU A 173 -9.29 0.18 15.49
C LEU A 173 -8.06 -0.71 15.28
N ASP A 174 -7.53 -0.78 14.07
CA ASP A 174 -6.31 -1.51 13.74
C ASP A 174 -5.03 -0.77 14.13
N LYS A 175 -5.14 0.44 14.69
CA LYS A 175 -4.05 1.33 15.10
C LYS A 175 -3.06 1.69 13.99
N ALA A 176 -3.38 1.43 12.73
CA ALA A 176 -2.56 1.87 11.61
C ALA A 176 -2.53 3.42 11.54
N PHE A 177 -1.43 3.97 11.07
CA PHE A 177 -1.17 5.42 11.06
C PHE A 177 -1.27 6.07 12.45
N SER A 178 -0.94 5.35 13.48
CA SER A 178 -0.77 5.88 14.83
C SER A 178 0.69 5.82 15.25
N TRP A 179 1.01 6.33 16.45
CA TRP A 179 2.34 6.21 17.01
C TRP A 179 2.77 4.75 17.27
N GLU A 180 1.83 3.84 17.40
CA GLU A 180 2.09 2.40 17.54
C GLU A 180 2.50 1.75 16.21
N ALA A 181 1.88 2.18 15.11
CA ALA A 181 2.13 1.67 13.77
C ALA A 181 2.10 2.79 12.71
N PRO A 182 3.06 3.73 12.75
CA PRO A 182 3.03 4.92 11.90
C PRO A 182 3.12 4.60 10.39
N LEU A 183 3.71 3.47 10.04
CA LEU A 183 3.91 3.02 8.67
C LEU A 183 2.96 1.89 8.26
N GLY A 184 1.87 1.69 8.99
CA GLY A 184 0.86 0.66 8.73
C GLY A 184 0.02 0.93 7.49
N LEU A 185 0.65 1.07 6.33
CA LEU A 185 0.07 1.55 5.07
C LEU A 185 -1.19 0.78 4.61
N HIS A 186 -1.22 -0.53 4.82
CA HIS A 186 -2.33 -1.38 4.42
C HIS A 186 -3.26 -1.75 5.58
N GLY A 187 -3.08 -1.12 6.73
CA GLY A 187 -3.76 -1.50 7.95
C GLY A 187 -3.16 -2.75 8.61
N LEU A 188 -3.58 -3.01 9.83
CA LEU A 188 -3.14 -4.15 10.63
C LEU A 188 -4.33 -5.08 10.86
N MET A 189 -4.80 -5.76 9.82
CA MET A 189 -6.01 -6.59 9.86
C MET A 189 -6.01 -7.61 10.99
N HIS A 190 -4.86 -8.21 11.30
CA HIS A 190 -4.71 -9.16 12.38
C HIS A 190 -4.96 -8.58 13.77
N MET A 191 -4.95 -7.25 13.90
CA MET A 191 -5.23 -6.55 15.17
C MET A 191 -6.70 -6.17 15.35
N LEU A 192 -7.53 -6.26 14.30
CA LEU A 192 -8.92 -5.79 14.37
C LEU A 192 -9.74 -6.51 15.45
N LEU A 193 -9.79 -7.82 15.41
CA LEU A 193 -10.56 -8.60 16.39
C LEU A 193 -9.97 -8.59 17.80
N PRO A 194 -8.63 -8.73 17.99
CA PRO A 194 -8.03 -8.55 19.32
C PRO A 194 -8.31 -7.17 19.92
N ASN A 195 -8.22 -6.10 19.15
CA ASN A 195 -8.50 -4.75 19.63
C ASN A 195 -10.00 -4.53 19.91
N ALA A 196 -10.89 -5.04 19.05
CA ALA A 196 -12.33 -5.00 19.29
C ALA A 196 -12.72 -5.72 20.57
N HIS A 197 -12.16 -6.92 20.80
CA HIS A 197 -12.36 -7.71 22.01
C HIS A 197 -11.86 -7.01 23.28
N ALA A 198 -10.68 -6.36 23.19
CA ALA A 198 -10.10 -5.61 24.29
C ALA A 198 -10.77 -4.25 24.56
N GLY A 199 -11.55 -3.72 23.60
CA GLY A 199 -12.06 -2.36 23.63
C GLY A 199 -10.97 -1.31 23.49
N ASP A 200 -9.88 -1.60 22.79
CA ASP A 200 -8.71 -0.76 22.63
C ASP A 200 -8.50 -0.40 21.14
N PRO A 201 -8.45 0.86 20.77
CA PRO A 201 -8.43 2.09 21.58
C PRO A 201 -9.81 2.55 22.08
N TYR A 202 -10.88 1.90 21.67
CA TYR A 202 -12.24 2.19 22.08
C TYR A 202 -13.14 0.94 21.93
N PRO A 203 -14.26 0.85 22.67
CA PRO A 203 -15.21 -0.24 22.50
C PRO A 203 -15.88 -0.20 21.12
N VAL A 204 -16.16 -1.37 20.57
CA VAL A 204 -16.81 -1.56 19.28
C VAL A 204 -18.16 -2.21 19.51
N ASP A 205 -19.20 -1.65 18.92
CA ASP A 205 -20.57 -2.20 19.01
C ASP A 205 -20.84 -3.22 17.90
N VAL A 206 -20.39 -2.93 16.66
CA VAL A 206 -20.61 -3.81 15.51
C VAL A 206 -19.30 -4.05 14.75
N VAL A 207 -18.97 -5.30 14.51
CA VAL A 207 -17.94 -5.71 13.55
C VAL A 207 -18.65 -6.24 12.29
N PHE A 208 -18.50 -5.54 11.20
CA PHE A 208 -19.04 -5.94 9.91
C PHE A 208 -17.92 -6.48 9.01
N MET A 209 -17.94 -7.76 8.75
CA MET A 209 -16.94 -8.44 7.92
C MET A 209 -17.51 -8.78 6.55
N TYR A 210 -16.68 -8.55 5.53
CA TYR A 210 -16.98 -8.91 4.15
C TYR A 210 -15.83 -9.75 3.59
N MET A 211 -16.14 -10.98 3.18
CA MET A 211 -15.18 -11.91 2.58
C MET A 211 -13.89 -12.05 3.39
N ALA A 212 -13.99 -12.01 4.71
CA ALA A 212 -12.87 -11.99 5.63
C ALA A 212 -13.02 -13.12 6.66
N ASN A 213 -12.52 -14.30 6.32
CA ASN A 213 -12.61 -15.49 7.20
C ASN A 213 -11.60 -15.38 8.35
N MET A 214 -11.86 -14.47 9.30
CA MET A 214 -10.96 -14.11 10.40
C MET A 214 -10.82 -15.22 11.45
N ALA A 215 -11.79 -16.15 11.55
CA ALA A 215 -11.68 -17.32 12.40
C ALA A 215 -10.67 -18.35 11.90
N TRP A 216 -10.29 -18.26 10.63
CA TRP A 216 -9.37 -19.20 10.00
C TRP A 216 -8.05 -18.55 9.60
N ASN A 217 -8.06 -17.37 8.99
CA ASN A 217 -6.87 -16.71 8.50
C ASN A 217 -6.90 -15.19 8.77
N SER A 218 -5.83 -14.49 8.40
CA SER A 218 -5.65 -13.05 8.57
C SER A 218 -5.62 -12.55 10.03
N SER A 219 -5.75 -13.43 10.99
CA SER A 219 -5.75 -13.13 12.43
C SER A 219 -4.44 -13.48 13.13
N MET A 220 -3.54 -14.22 12.50
CA MET A 220 -2.27 -14.74 13.04
C MET A 220 -2.43 -15.76 14.19
N ASP A 221 -3.55 -15.76 14.89
CA ASP A 221 -3.91 -16.71 15.94
C ASP A 221 -5.38 -17.14 15.78
N PRO A 222 -5.67 -18.11 14.90
CA PRO A 222 -7.04 -18.54 14.64
C PRO A 222 -7.78 -19.05 15.89
N LEU A 223 -7.09 -19.79 16.77
CA LEU A 223 -7.70 -20.33 17.98
C LEU A 223 -8.04 -19.23 18.98
N GLY A 224 -7.11 -18.30 19.22
CA GLY A 224 -7.34 -17.15 20.10
C GLY A 224 -8.46 -16.27 19.59
N VAL A 225 -8.46 -15.94 18.30
CA VAL A 225 -9.50 -15.09 17.69
C VAL A 225 -10.87 -15.77 17.71
N SER A 226 -10.95 -17.08 17.46
CA SER A 226 -12.21 -17.81 17.57
C SER A 226 -12.78 -17.78 18.99
N ARG A 227 -11.92 -17.87 20.01
CA ARG A 227 -12.33 -17.70 21.41
C ARG A 227 -12.80 -16.28 21.70
N MET A 228 -12.06 -15.26 21.24
CA MET A 228 -12.42 -13.84 21.43
C MET A 228 -13.80 -13.51 20.83
N MET A 229 -14.14 -14.07 19.67
CA MET A 229 -15.46 -13.85 19.05
C MET A 229 -16.61 -14.48 19.84
N ALA A 230 -16.35 -15.51 20.63
CA ALA A 230 -17.35 -16.20 21.44
C ALA A 230 -17.32 -15.83 22.94
N GLU A 231 -16.35 -15.02 23.38
CA GLU A 231 -16.17 -14.70 24.80
C GLU A 231 -17.21 -13.71 25.30
N LYS A 232 -17.75 -14.02 26.46
CA LYS A 232 -18.67 -13.15 27.19
C LYS A 232 -17.97 -12.52 28.40
N ASP A 233 -18.30 -11.27 28.65
CA ASP A 233 -17.91 -10.61 29.89
C ASP A 233 -18.59 -11.28 31.08
N PRO A 234 -17.83 -11.77 32.07
CA PRO A 234 -18.40 -12.52 33.20
C PRO A 234 -19.27 -11.67 34.13
N ALA A 235 -19.10 -10.36 34.14
CA ALA A 235 -19.89 -9.47 34.98
C ALA A 235 -21.24 -9.11 34.37
N THR A 236 -21.30 -8.98 33.02
CA THR A 236 -22.54 -8.57 32.34
C THR A 236 -23.25 -9.71 31.61
N GLY A 237 -22.53 -10.77 31.27
CA GLY A 237 -23.00 -11.86 30.42
C GLY A 237 -23.13 -11.50 28.93
N ALA A 238 -22.79 -10.28 28.54
CA ALA A 238 -22.78 -9.82 27.14
C ALA A 238 -21.50 -10.27 26.42
N TYR A 239 -21.59 -10.47 25.12
CA TYR A 239 -20.39 -10.71 24.31
C TYR A 239 -19.46 -9.49 24.33
N ARG A 240 -18.13 -9.73 24.40
CA ARG A 240 -17.13 -8.65 24.35
C ARG A 240 -17.08 -7.95 22.98
N ILE A 241 -17.41 -8.67 21.92
CA ILE A 241 -17.73 -8.11 20.61
C ILE A 241 -19.26 -8.25 20.46
N PRO A 242 -20.05 -7.17 20.70
CA PRO A 242 -21.49 -7.30 20.88
C PRO A 242 -22.23 -7.87 19.69
N HIS A 243 -21.86 -7.41 18.45
CA HIS A 243 -22.53 -7.83 17.24
C HIS A 243 -21.53 -8.10 16.13
N ILE A 244 -21.65 -9.25 15.48
CA ILE A 244 -20.89 -9.65 14.31
C ILE A 244 -21.83 -9.82 13.13
N ILE A 245 -21.64 -8.99 12.11
CA ILE A 245 -22.34 -9.09 10.81
C ILE A 245 -21.34 -9.64 9.79
N TYR A 246 -21.74 -10.64 9.04
CA TYR A 246 -20.90 -11.28 8.06
C TYR A 246 -21.57 -11.37 6.69
N SER A 247 -20.86 -10.99 5.64
CA SER A 247 -21.32 -11.15 4.27
C SER A 247 -20.28 -11.89 3.43
N ASP A 248 -20.71 -12.94 2.78
CA ASP A 248 -19.88 -13.75 1.87
C ASP A 248 -20.77 -14.53 0.90
N ALA A 249 -20.20 -14.94 -0.23
CA ALA A 249 -20.83 -15.83 -1.18
C ALA A 249 -20.71 -17.32 -0.77
N PHE A 250 -19.83 -17.63 0.16
CA PHE A 250 -19.52 -18.98 0.60
C PHE A 250 -19.64 -19.10 2.13
N TYR A 251 -20.05 -20.27 2.58
CA TYR A 251 -20.04 -20.60 4.00
C TYR A 251 -18.60 -20.84 4.44
N SER A 252 -18.13 -20.08 5.44
CA SER A 252 -16.79 -20.20 6.01
C SER A 252 -16.86 -20.36 7.53
N GLU A 253 -15.73 -20.66 8.18
CA GLU A 253 -15.65 -20.88 9.61
C GLU A 253 -16.15 -19.67 10.40
N THR A 254 -15.92 -18.46 9.90
CA THR A 254 -16.34 -17.21 10.57
C THR A 254 -17.86 -17.02 10.58
N VAL A 255 -18.60 -17.63 9.67
CA VAL A 255 -20.08 -17.58 9.65
C VAL A 255 -20.68 -18.12 10.94
N ALA A 256 -20.04 -19.11 11.57
CA ALA A 256 -20.52 -19.71 12.82
C ALA A 256 -20.54 -18.72 14.01
N TYR A 257 -19.83 -17.61 13.92
CA TYR A 257 -19.77 -16.58 14.98
C TYR A 257 -20.63 -15.36 14.68
N ALA A 258 -21.27 -15.31 13.51
CA ALA A 258 -22.06 -14.16 13.11
C ALA A 258 -23.46 -14.15 13.74
N ASP A 259 -23.89 -12.99 14.24
CA ASP A 259 -25.26 -12.73 14.68
C ASP A 259 -26.20 -12.51 13.51
N LEU A 260 -25.68 -11.94 12.40
CA LEU A 260 -26.40 -11.71 11.17
C LEU A 260 -25.52 -12.08 9.98
N VAL A 261 -26.07 -12.94 9.11
CA VAL A 261 -25.44 -13.31 7.84
C VAL A 261 -26.19 -12.66 6.70
N LEU A 262 -25.47 -11.98 5.84
CA LEU A 262 -25.97 -11.36 4.60
C LEU A 262 -25.37 -12.13 3.41
N PRO A 263 -26.09 -13.11 2.84
CA PRO A 263 -25.57 -13.91 1.75
C PRO A 263 -25.28 -13.06 0.52
N ASP A 264 -24.05 -13.11 0.01
CA ASP A 264 -23.60 -12.39 -1.18
C ASP A 264 -23.79 -13.22 -2.44
N THR A 265 -23.72 -12.57 -3.56
CA THR A 265 -23.66 -13.16 -4.89
C THR A 265 -22.24 -13.64 -5.22
N THR A 266 -22.15 -14.60 -6.12
CA THR A 266 -20.88 -14.96 -6.75
C THR A 266 -20.44 -13.90 -7.77
N TYR A 267 -19.19 -13.98 -8.22
CA TYR A 267 -18.66 -13.07 -9.24
C TYR A 267 -19.41 -13.14 -10.59
N LEU A 268 -20.05 -14.26 -10.89
CA LEU A 268 -20.80 -14.44 -12.13
C LEU A 268 -22.20 -13.81 -12.08
N GLU A 269 -22.67 -13.41 -10.93
CA GLU A 269 -24.04 -12.96 -10.66
C GLU A 269 -24.16 -11.46 -10.38
N ARG A 270 -23.04 -10.72 -10.38
CA ARG A 270 -23.05 -9.28 -10.05
C ARG A 270 -22.20 -8.43 -10.98
N TRP A 271 -22.55 -7.16 -11.04
CA TRP A 271 -21.69 -6.13 -11.62
C TRP A 271 -20.47 -5.88 -10.73
N ASP A 272 -19.33 -5.65 -11.37
CA ASP A 272 -18.12 -5.24 -10.70
C ASP A 272 -17.24 -4.42 -11.64
N CYS A 273 -16.23 -3.73 -11.11
CA CYS A 273 -15.26 -3.01 -11.93
C CYS A 273 -13.87 -3.00 -11.30
N ILE A 274 -12.86 -2.84 -12.14
CA ILE A 274 -11.52 -2.49 -11.73
C ILE A 274 -11.28 -1.04 -12.12
N SER A 275 -11.19 -0.19 -11.12
CA SER A 275 -11.22 1.26 -11.26
C SER A 275 -9.82 1.86 -11.42
N LEU A 276 -9.66 2.79 -12.37
CA LEU A 276 -8.45 3.63 -12.50
C LEU A 276 -8.28 4.60 -11.32
N LEU A 277 -9.35 4.97 -10.62
CA LEU A 277 -9.26 5.89 -9.49
C LEU A 277 -8.48 5.31 -8.33
N ASP A 278 -8.64 4.02 -8.07
CA ASP A 278 -8.04 3.37 -6.92
C ASP A 278 -6.73 2.66 -7.27
N ARG A 279 -6.77 1.75 -8.20
CA ARG A 279 -5.58 1.03 -8.67
C ARG A 279 -5.75 0.69 -10.14
N PRO A 280 -5.20 1.49 -11.06
CA PRO A 280 -5.24 1.14 -12.47
C PRO A 280 -4.57 -0.22 -12.69
N ILE A 281 -5.19 -1.04 -13.50
CA ILE A 281 -4.55 -2.24 -14.00
C ILE A 281 -3.36 -1.81 -14.85
N GLY A 282 -2.18 -2.34 -14.52
CA GLY A 282 -1.03 -2.22 -15.39
C GLY A 282 -1.13 -3.21 -16.54
N SER A 283 -0.97 -2.73 -17.77
CA SER A 283 -0.70 -3.57 -18.92
C SER A 283 0.62 -3.14 -19.54
N PRO A 284 1.30 -3.99 -20.34
CA PRO A 284 2.51 -3.57 -21.05
C PRO A 284 2.29 -2.36 -21.97
N HIS A 285 1.04 -2.10 -22.33
CA HIS A 285 0.66 -1.08 -23.31
C HIS A 285 0.04 0.18 -22.69
N GLY A 286 -0.27 0.17 -21.40
CA GLY A 286 -0.84 1.34 -20.75
C GLY A 286 -1.75 1.01 -19.56
N PRO A 287 -2.18 2.02 -18.82
CA PRO A 287 -3.18 1.83 -17.78
C PRO A 287 -4.52 1.42 -18.38
N ALA A 288 -5.22 0.54 -17.68
CA ALA A 288 -6.47 -0.03 -18.15
C ALA A 288 -7.49 -0.09 -17.03
N ASP A 289 -8.76 -0.20 -17.39
CA ASP A 289 -9.83 -0.59 -16.50
C ASP A 289 -10.77 -1.58 -17.19
N ALA A 290 -11.61 -2.20 -16.39
CA ALA A 290 -12.53 -3.22 -16.89
C ALA A 290 -13.79 -3.27 -16.05
N ILE A 291 -14.85 -3.75 -16.64
CA ILE A 291 -16.07 -4.14 -15.95
C ILE A 291 -16.25 -5.66 -16.04
N ARG A 292 -17.05 -6.16 -15.13
CA ARG A 292 -17.62 -7.50 -15.20
C ARG A 292 -19.14 -7.36 -15.11
N GLN A 293 -19.84 -7.77 -16.17
CA GLN A 293 -21.28 -7.87 -16.14
C GLN A 293 -21.71 -9.23 -15.60
N PRO A 294 -22.86 -9.34 -14.93
CA PRO A 294 -23.41 -10.63 -14.53
C PRO A 294 -23.81 -11.44 -15.76
N ILE A 295 -23.42 -12.71 -15.76
CA ILE A 295 -23.78 -13.69 -16.80
C ILE A 295 -24.80 -14.71 -16.29
N LEU A 296 -25.01 -14.77 -14.98
CA LEU A 296 -26.01 -15.59 -14.33
C LEU A 296 -26.94 -14.71 -13.50
N LYS A 297 -28.17 -15.12 -13.42
CA LYS A 297 -29.13 -14.56 -12.46
C LYS A 297 -29.12 -15.44 -11.22
N PRO A 298 -29.03 -14.85 -10.00
CA PRO A 298 -29.16 -15.64 -8.78
C PRO A 298 -30.48 -16.41 -8.74
N ASP A 299 -30.41 -17.67 -8.33
CA ASP A 299 -31.55 -18.59 -8.15
C ASP A 299 -31.94 -18.76 -6.67
N ARG A 300 -31.32 -17.99 -5.79
CA ARG A 300 -31.45 -18.03 -4.33
C ARG A 300 -31.56 -16.63 -3.74
N ASP A 301 -31.92 -16.52 -2.46
CA ASP A 301 -32.03 -15.26 -1.75
C ASP A 301 -30.64 -14.73 -1.36
N VAL A 302 -30.01 -14.05 -2.31
CA VAL A 302 -28.71 -13.41 -2.16
C VAL A 302 -28.75 -12.01 -2.75
N ARG A 303 -27.87 -11.13 -2.26
CA ARG A 303 -27.80 -9.75 -2.72
C ARG A 303 -26.33 -9.30 -2.83
N PRO A 304 -25.92 -8.62 -3.92
CA PRO A 304 -24.58 -8.09 -4.05
C PRO A 304 -24.22 -7.21 -2.85
N PHE A 305 -23.06 -7.45 -2.26
CA PHE A 305 -22.61 -6.69 -1.09
C PHE A 305 -22.56 -5.18 -1.35
N GLN A 306 -22.17 -4.78 -2.55
CA GLN A 306 -22.16 -3.37 -2.95
C GLN A 306 -23.57 -2.74 -2.89
N ASP A 307 -24.59 -3.48 -3.28
CA ASP A 307 -26.00 -3.02 -3.19
C ASP A 307 -26.46 -2.92 -1.74
N VAL A 308 -26.00 -3.85 -0.88
CA VAL A 308 -26.24 -3.77 0.57
C VAL A 308 -25.63 -2.48 1.14
N LEU A 309 -24.40 -2.13 0.75
CA LEU A 309 -23.75 -0.89 1.21
C LEU A 309 -24.49 0.37 0.71
N ILE A 310 -24.95 0.37 -0.54
CA ILE A 310 -25.74 1.50 -1.08
C ILE A 310 -27.06 1.64 -0.31
N GLU A 311 -27.72 0.53 -0.02
CA GLU A 311 -28.95 0.53 0.78
C GLU A 311 -28.71 1.04 2.20
N LEU A 312 -27.68 0.55 2.89
CA LEU A 312 -27.30 1.00 4.24
C LEU A 312 -26.96 2.48 4.23
N GLY A 313 -26.14 2.94 3.28
CA GLY A 313 -25.77 4.34 3.13
C GLY A 313 -26.99 5.23 2.93
N THR A 314 -27.98 4.76 2.15
CA THR A 314 -29.24 5.47 1.92
C THR A 314 -30.08 5.52 3.19
N ARG A 315 -30.30 4.39 3.88
CA ARG A 315 -31.12 4.32 5.12
C ARG A 315 -30.51 5.13 6.25
N LEU A 316 -29.19 5.12 6.37
CA LEU A 316 -28.45 5.90 7.36
C LEU A 316 -28.27 7.36 6.95
N LYS A 317 -28.77 7.75 5.78
CA LYS A 317 -28.65 9.10 5.20
C LYS A 317 -27.19 9.61 5.16
N LEU A 318 -26.28 8.71 4.83
CA LEU A 318 -24.86 9.07 4.76
C LEU A 318 -24.59 10.03 3.58
N PRO A 319 -23.72 11.01 3.76
CA PRO A 319 -23.30 11.90 2.67
C PRO A 319 -22.80 11.10 1.46
N GLY A 320 -23.25 11.50 0.25
CA GLY A 320 -22.89 10.81 -0.99
C GLY A 320 -23.83 9.65 -1.39
N PHE A 321 -24.77 9.23 -0.52
CA PHE A 321 -25.80 8.24 -0.83
C PHE A 321 -27.19 8.84 -0.93
N VAL A 322 -27.42 9.98 -0.32
CA VAL A 322 -28.66 10.74 -0.41
C VAL A 322 -28.40 12.17 -0.89
N ALA A 323 -29.29 12.69 -1.69
CA ALA A 323 -29.28 14.07 -2.14
C ALA A 323 -29.75 15.01 -1.00
N ALA A 324 -29.66 16.33 -1.22
CA ALA A 324 -30.05 17.33 -0.25
C ALA A 324 -31.53 17.26 0.19
N ASP A 325 -32.38 16.77 -0.69
CA ASP A 325 -33.82 16.52 -0.43
C ASP A 325 -34.09 15.16 0.26
N GLY A 326 -33.05 14.39 0.54
CA GLY A 326 -33.13 13.06 1.15
C GLY A 326 -33.41 11.92 0.18
N SER A 327 -33.54 12.20 -1.11
CA SER A 327 -33.75 11.16 -2.13
C SER A 327 -32.49 10.33 -2.34
N ARG A 328 -32.67 9.07 -2.73
CA ARG A 328 -31.60 8.12 -3.04
C ARG A 328 -30.84 8.56 -4.30
N ILE A 329 -29.49 8.56 -4.25
CA ILE A 329 -28.64 8.95 -5.39
C ILE A 329 -28.44 7.78 -6.34
N TYR A 330 -28.19 6.57 -5.84
CA TYR A 330 -27.89 5.36 -6.64
C TYR A 330 -28.94 4.29 -6.41
N ALA A 331 -29.52 3.75 -7.47
CA ALA A 331 -30.45 2.63 -7.38
C ALA A 331 -29.74 1.33 -6.95
N ASP A 332 -28.56 1.09 -7.51
CA ASP A 332 -27.75 -0.10 -7.30
C ASP A 332 -26.27 0.19 -7.62
N TYR A 333 -25.42 -0.82 -7.52
CA TYR A 333 -24.00 -0.69 -7.85
C TYR A 333 -23.76 -0.53 -9.37
N LYS A 334 -24.62 -1.09 -10.21
CA LYS A 334 -24.57 -0.86 -11.65
C LYS A 334 -24.67 0.62 -11.97
N GLU A 335 -25.63 1.32 -11.33
CA GLU A 335 -25.76 2.77 -11.49
C GLU A 335 -24.57 3.52 -10.88
N TYR A 336 -24.10 3.09 -9.73
CA TYR A 336 -22.95 3.69 -9.06
C TYR A 336 -21.70 3.71 -9.95
N ILE A 337 -21.39 2.65 -10.67
CA ILE A 337 -20.15 2.51 -11.48
C ILE A 337 -20.02 3.65 -12.49
N TRP A 338 -21.08 4.04 -13.17
CA TRP A 338 -21.01 5.09 -14.18
C TRP A 338 -21.39 6.48 -13.65
N LYS A 339 -22.25 6.56 -12.65
CA LYS A 339 -22.81 7.83 -12.15
C LYS A 339 -21.95 8.49 -11.08
N HIS A 340 -21.24 7.70 -10.27
CA HIS A 340 -20.46 8.23 -9.17
C HIS A 340 -19.34 9.15 -9.64
N GLU A 341 -19.18 10.26 -8.91
CA GLU A 341 -18.08 11.18 -9.10
C GLU A 341 -17.28 11.32 -7.79
N ARG A 342 -16.01 10.93 -7.83
CA ARG A 342 -15.10 11.12 -6.70
C ARG A 342 -14.67 12.59 -6.58
N LYS A 343 -14.51 13.24 -7.72
CA LYS A 343 -14.35 14.68 -7.91
C LYS A 343 -15.20 15.07 -9.12
N PRO A 344 -15.71 16.31 -9.19
CA PRO A 344 -16.44 16.75 -10.37
C PRO A 344 -15.72 16.40 -11.67
N GLY A 345 -16.41 15.78 -12.58
CA GLY A 345 -15.89 15.32 -13.86
C GLY A 345 -15.08 14.02 -13.82
N THR A 346 -14.89 13.35 -12.68
CA THR A 346 -14.03 12.16 -12.56
C THR A 346 -14.80 10.99 -11.95
N GLY A 347 -14.93 9.90 -12.69
CA GLY A 347 -15.64 8.69 -12.26
C GLY A 347 -14.74 7.50 -11.92
N PRO A 348 -15.31 6.39 -11.43
CA PRO A 348 -14.60 5.15 -11.16
C PRO A 348 -13.89 4.57 -12.39
N LEU A 349 -14.58 4.55 -13.52
CA LEU A 349 -14.08 4.04 -14.79
C LEU A 349 -13.58 5.19 -15.68
N GLY A 350 -12.45 4.97 -16.36
CA GLY A 350 -11.84 5.95 -17.27
C GLY A 350 -12.41 5.89 -18.67
N GLY A 351 -12.65 4.71 -19.20
CA GLY A 351 -13.08 4.55 -20.57
C GLY A 351 -14.51 5.04 -20.82
N PHE A 352 -14.74 5.60 -22.02
CA PHE A 352 -16.06 5.95 -22.52
C PHE A 352 -16.87 6.93 -21.67
N ARG A 353 -16.22 7.65 -20.74
CA ARG A 353 -16.83 8.69 -19.91
C ARG A 353 -16.98 10.01 -20.71
N GLY A 354 -17.85 10.91 -20.28
CA GLY A 354 -18.06 12.19 -20.93
C GLY A 354 -18.74 12.02 -22.28
N ASP A 355 -18.05 12.35 -23.35
CA ASP A 355 -18.54 12.22 -24.74
C ASP A 355 -18.48 10.78 -25.30
N GLY A 356 -18.11 9.80 -24.47
CA GLY A 356 -17.99 8.40 -24.88
C GLY A 356 -16.59 7.98 -25.34
N THR A 357 -15.64 8.91 -25.44
CA THR A 357 -14.24 8.67 -25.79
C THR A 357 -13.30 8.89 -24.62
N GLY A 358 -13.79 9.42 -23.50
CA GLY A 358 -13.06 9.97 -22.38
C GLY A 358 -12.06 9.03 -21.73
N ASN A 359 -11.18 9.64 -20.96
CA ASN A 359 -10.07 9.04 -20.22
C ASN A 359 -10.24 9.28 -18.70
N GLY A 360 -11.42 9.02 -18.19
CA GLY A 360 -11.81 9.19 -16.78
C GLY A 360 -12.30 10.59 -16.41
N VAL A 361 -12.32 11.51 -17.36
CA VAL A 361 -12.74 12.90 -17.17
C VAL A 361 -14.00 13.19 -18.00
N GLY A 362 -14.91 13.99 -17.42
CA GLY A 362 -16.16 14.38 -18.05
C GLY A 362 -17.39 14.03 -17.22
N ALA A 363 -18.58 14.48 -17.64
CA ALA A 363 -19.83 14.19 -16.96
C ALA A 363 -20.14 12.68 -16.92
N PRO A 364 -20.95 12.20 -15.97
CA PRO A 364 -21.46 10.85 -16.01
C PRO A 364 -22.10 10.51 -17.36
N ASN A 365 -21.78 9.33 -17.89
CA ASN A 365 -22.31 8.88 -19.17
C ASN A 365 -23.14 7.59 -18.98
N PRO A 366 -24.49 7.66 -19.09
CA PRO A 366 -25.36 6.49 -18.93
C PRO A 366 -25.09 5.35 -19.92
N GLY A 367 -24.52 5.64 -21.10
CA GLY A 367 -24.12 4.65 -22.10
C GLY A 367 -22.73 4.04 -21.86
N GLN A 368 -22.03 4.44 -20.81
CA GLN A 368 -20.65 4.02 -20.56
C GLN A 368 -20.52 2.49 -20.42
N LEU A 369 -21.40 1.85 -19.66
CA LEU A 369 -21.34 0.40 -19.46
C LEU A 369 -21.63 -0.38 -20.75
N ASP A 370 -22.55 0.09 -21.60
CA ASP A 370 -22.84 -0.53 -22.88
C ASP A 370 -21.62 -0.41 -23.83
N ALA A 371 -20.91 0.70 -23.78
CA ALA A 371 -19.67 0.88 -24.53
C ALA A 371 -18.56 -0.07 -24.06
N TYR A 372 -18.44 -0.30 -22.74
CA TYR A 372 -17.53 -1.33 -22.22
C TYR A 372 -17.92 -2.73 -22.72
N ILE A 373 -19.19 -3.09 -22.66
CA ILE A 373 -19.69 -4.40 -23.13
C ILE A 373 -19.37 -4.57 -24.61
N ALA A 374 -19.60 -3.55 -25.42
CA ALA A 374 -19.28 -3.57 -26.85
C ALA A 374 -17.77 -3.68 -27.14
N ASN A 375 -16.93 -3.33 -26.16
CA ASN A 375 -15.46 -3.39 -26.24
C ASN A 375 -14.90 -4.50 -25.30
N ASP A 376 -15.51 -5.68 -25.29
CA ASP A 376 -15.07 -6.86 -24.52
C ASP A 376 -14.94 -6.61 -23.01
N CYS A 377 -15.75 -5.71 -22.45
CA CYS A 377 -15.74 -5.30 -21.03
C CYS A 377 -14.44 -4.63 -20.57
N PHE A 378 -13.61 -4.16 -21.47
CA PHE A 378 -12.29 -3.65 -21.21
C PHE A 378 -12.07 -2.30 -21.90
N TRP A 379 -11.26 -1.45 -21.29
CA TRP A 379 -10.75 -0.22 -21.89
C TRP A 379 -9.29 -0.03 -21.48
N ARG A 380 -8.49 0.48 -22.39
CA ARG A 380 -7.10 0.79 -22.15
C ARG A 380 -6.78 2.20 -22.64
N TYR A 381 -6.05 2.95 -21.83
CA TYR A 381 -5.42 4.18 -22.27
C TYR A 381 -4.21 3.82 -23.13
N GLU A 382 -4.27 4.17 -24.38
CA GLU A 382 -3.17 3.92 -25.32
C GLU A 382 -2.04 4.93 -25.06
N LEU A 383 -0.87 4.41 -24.77
CA LEU A 383 0.34 5.20 -24.62
C LEU A 383 1.00 5.39 -25.98
N SER A 384 1.56 6.57 -26.20
CA SER A 384 2.53 6.74 -27.27
C SER A 384 3.77 5.88 -26.98
N GLU A 385 4.53 5.57 -28.01
CA GLU A 385 5.79 4.83 -27.85
C GLU A 385 6.73 5.52 -26.87
N GLU A 386 6.82 6.86 -26.96
CA GLU A 386 7.64 7.67 -26.06
C GLU A 386 7.20 7.58 -24.61
N GLU A 387 5.89 7.64 -24.34
CA GLU A 387 5.34 7.49 -22.98
C GLU A 387 5.59 6.10 -22.41
N GLY A 388 5.60 5.06 -23.24
CA GLY A 388 5.91 3.67 -22.84
C GLY A 388 7.32 3.52 -22.27
N TYR A 389 8.25 4.41 -22.63
CA TYR A 389 9.62 4.45 -22.13
C TYR A 389 9.85 5.51 -21.05
N PHE A 390 8.77 6.13 -20.55
CA PHE A 390 8.87 7.12 -19.48
C PHE A 390 9.61 6.58 -18.25
N LYS A 391 10.56 7.38 -17.76
CA LYS A 391 11.30 7.09 -16.53
C LYS A 391 10.82 8.00 -15.41
N HIS A 392 10.68 7.42 -14.23
CA HIS A 392 10.27 8.18 -13.06
C HIS A 392 11.34 9.18 -12.64
N ALA A 393 10.95 10.43 -12.42
CA ALA A 393 11.76 11.45 -11.76
C ALA A 393 10.87 12.31 -10.87
N ASN A 394 11.41 12.71 -9.72
CA ASN A 394 10.78 13.69 -8.86
C ASN A 394 11.19 15.11 -9.33
N LYS A 395 10.47 15.67 -10.31
CA LYS A 395 10.78 16.97 -10.89
C LYS A 395 10.85 18.09 -9.84
N ALA A 396 9.91 18.13 -8.90
CA ALA A 396 9.88 19.16 -7.86
C ALA A 396 11.11 19.09 -6.94
N TYR A 397 11.60 17.89 -6.64
CA TYR A 397 12.85 17.72 -5.90
C TYR A 397 14.06 18.18 -6.73
N LEU A 398 14.14 17.80 -7.99
CA LEU A 398 15.24 18.20 -8.89
C LEU A 398 15.33 19.71 -9.05
N GLU A 399 14.20 20.37 -9.26
CA GLU A 399 14.11 21.83 -9.34
C GLU A 399 14.57 22.50 -8.04
N THR A 400 14.13 21.96 -6.90
CA THR A 400 14.55 22.47 -5.59
C THR A 400 16.03 22.26 -5.34
N ALA A 401 16.56 21.07 -5.64
CA ALA A 401 17.98 20.76 -5.47
C ALA A 401 18.88 21.63 -6.38
N THR A 402 18.44 21.89 -7.63
CA THR A 402 19.14 22.79 -8.54
C THR A 402 19.12 24.23 -8.01
N ARG A 403 17.97 24.71 -7.57
CA ARG A 403 17.83 26.05 -6.99
C ARG A 403 18.68 26.26 -5.73
N LEU A 404 18.84 25.22 -4.93
CA LEU A 404 19.67 25.24 -3.72
C LEU A 404 21.15 25.00 -4.01
N GLY A 405 21.55 24.81 -5.27
CA GLY A 405 22.94 24.52 -5.61
C GLY A 405 23.46 23.14 -5.21
N MET A 406 22.57 22.25 -4.81
CA MET A 406 22.93 20.88 -4.42
C MET A 406 23.32 20.03 -5.63
N ILE A 407 22.76 20.33 -6.79
CA ILE A 407 23.09 19.73 -8.10
C ILE A 407 23.27 20.83 -9.14
N GLY A 408 24.16 20.62 -10.11
CA GLY A 408 24.47 21.64 -11.13
C GLY A 408 23.41 21.77 -12.24
N ALA A 409 22.67 20.71 -12.49
CA ALA A 409 21.59 20.66 -13.47
C ALA A 409 20.57 19.58 -13.06
N PRO A 410 19.33 19.62 -13.58
CA PRO A 410 18.37 18.55 -13.38
C PRO A 410 18.87 17.25 -14.00
N GLU A 411 19.39 16.37 -13.18
CA GLU A 411 19.72 14.99 -13.53
C GLU A 411 18.58 14.06 -13.18
N GLN A 412 18.51 12.92 -13.83
CA GLN A 412 17.50 11.94 -13.48
C GLN A 412 17.81 11.34 -12.12
N ILE A 413 17.07 11.75 -11.10
CA ILE A 413 17.10 11.17 -9.78
C ILE A 413 15.89 10.26 -9.64
N VAL A 414 16.14 9.02 -9.34
CA VAL A 414 15.12 7.99 -9.39
C VAL A 414 14.37 7.89 -8.07
N LEU A 415 15.06 7.88 -6.94
CA LEU A 415 14.43 7.54 -5.66
C LEU A 415 14.83 8.43 -4.51
N GLN A 416 13.89 8.56 -3.58
CA GLN A 416 14.12 9.03 -2.22
C GLN A 416 14.00 7.84 -1.26
N LEU A 417 14.87 7.80 -0.25
CA LEU A 417 14.87 6.74 0.78
C LEU A 417 13.83 6.95 1.88
N TYR A 418 12.92 7.90 1.72
CA TYR A 418 11.95 8.27 2.76
C TYR A 418 12.64 8.74 4.07
N SER A 419 13.79 9.38 3.92
CA SER A 419 14.63 9.78 5.06
C SER A 419 14.06 10.95 5.83
N GLU A 420 13.54 11.97 5.13
CA GLU A 420 13.00 13.17 5.75
C GLU A 420 11.76 12.89 6.63
N PRO A 421 10.78 12.08 6.20
CA PRO A 421 9.68 11.72 7.07
C PRO A 421 10.13 10.99 8.34
N LEU A 422 11.07 10.05 8.22
CA LEU A 422 11.61 9.35 9.38
C LEU A 422 12.40 10.27 10.31
N ALA A 423 13.17 11.21 9.76
CA ALA A 423 13.84 12.24 10.55
C ALA A 423 12.85 13.06 11.37
N LYS A 424 11.69 13.43 10.79
CA LYS A 424 10.63 14.14 11.52
C LYS A 424 10.04 13.33 12.67
N PHE A 425 9.80 12.03 12.45
CA PHE A 425 9.36 11.12 13.52
C PHE A 425 10.39 11.03 14.64
N ARG A 426 11.68 10.91 14.29
CA ARG A 426 12.77 10.90 15.28
C ARG A 426 12.87 12.21 16.05
N LEU A 427 12.81 13.35 15.37
CA LEU A 427 12.80 14.66 16.00
C LEU A 427 11.60 14.86 16.93
N ALA A 428 10.42 14.39 16.54
CA ALA A 428 9.24 14.42 17.39
C ALA A 428 9.45 13.59 18.68
N ALA A 429 10.09 12.42 18.57
CA ALA A 429 10.45 11.62 19.74
C ALA A 429 11.46 12.30 20.66
N GLN A 430 12.28 13.22 20.12
CA GLN A 430 13.22 14.05 20.86
C GLN A 430 12.60 15.34 21.43
N GLY A 431 11.29 15.52 21.27
CA GLY A 431 10.56 16.66 21.82
C GLY A 431 10.39 17.84 20.86
N HIS A 432 10.75 17.69 19.59
CA HIS A 432 10.56 18.72 18.57
C HIS A 432 9.18 18.61 17.89
N GLY A 433 8.66 19.76 17.45
CA GLY A 433 7.37 19.81 16.74
C GLY A 433 6.15 19.83 17.68
N LYS A 434 4.96 19.99 17.07
CA LYS A 434 3.69 20.09 17.81
C LYS A 434 3.06 18.72 18.11
N VAL A 435 3.28 17.75 17.25
CA VAL A 435 2.74 16.41 17.37
C VAL A 435 3.86 15.48 17.85
N GLN A 436 3.73 14.96 19.05
CA GLN A 436 4.76 14.18 19.72
C GLN A 436 4.21 12.82 20.14
N PRO A 437 5.06 11.77 20.18
CA PRO A 437 4.63 10.46 20.65
C PRO A 437 4.34 10.49 22.16
N PRO A 438 3.40 9.65 22.61
CA PRO A 438 3.25 9.35 24.04
C PRO A 438 4.60 8.88 24.63
N ASP A 439 4.84 9.19 25.91
CA ASP A 439 6.14 8.93 26.57
C ASP A 439 6.57 7.46 26.45
N ARG A 440 5.63 6.52 26.58
CA ARG A 440 5.89 5.06 26.43
C ARG A 440 6.42 4.64 25.05
N LEU A 441 6.23 5.48 24.02
CA LEU A 441 6.64 5.18 22.62
C LEU A 441 7.84 6.03 22.15
N ARG A 442 8.34 6.98 22.97
CA ARG A 442 9.43 7.87 22.57
C ARG A 442 10.71 7.13 22.22
N GLU A 443 11.15 6.23 23.10
CA GLU A 443 12.37 5.46 22.87
C GLU A 443 12.25 4.58 21.61
N ARG A 444 11.14 3.86 21.48
CA ARG A 444 10.84 3.04 20.31
C ARG A 444 10.85 3.88 19.03
N THR A 445 10.17 5.01 19.02
CA THR A 445 10.10 5.90 17.85
C THR A 445 11.48 6.46 17.51
N ALA A 446 12.24 6.94 18.50
CA ALA A 446 13.60 7.43 18.30
C ALA A 446 14.52 6.37 17.68
N ARG A 447 14.39 5.12 18.12
CA ARG A 447 15.20 4.00 17.65
C ARG A 447 14.85 3.58 16.22
N PHE A 448 13.57 3.35 15.95
CA PHE A 448 13.13 2.72 14.69
C PHE A 448 12.82 3.72 13.57
N ALA A 449 12.59 4.99 13.86
CA ALA A 449 12.47 6.04 12.86
C ALA A 449 13.84 6.56 12.41
N ASP A 450 14.75 5.66 12.04
CA ASP A 450 16.06 6.04 11.51
C ASP A 450 15.92 6.57 10.08
N PRO A 451 16.43 7.77 9.78
CA PRO A 451 16.45 8.33 8.43
C PRO A 451 17.16 7.43 7.41
N LEU A 452 18.15 6.68 7.83
CA LEU A 452 18.86 5.73 6.99
C LEU A 452 18.33 4.31 7.23
N PRO A 453 18.40 3.40 6.25
CA PRO A 453 18.12 2.00 6.50
C PRO A 453 19.01 1.47 7.63
N ILE A 454 18.42 0.70 8.53
CA ILE A 454 19.10 0.03 9.64
C ILE A 454 18.70 -1.44 9.69
N TRP A 455 19.55 -2.25 10.30
CA TRP A 455 19.16 -3.59 10.71
C TRP A 455 18.98 -3.64 12.22
N TYR A 456 18.00 -4.38 12.68
CA TYR A 456 17.79 -4.78 14.06
C TYR A 456 17.16 -6.18 14.07
N PRO A 457 17.39 -6.99 15.11
CA PRO A 457 16.77 -8.30 15.21
C PRO A 457 15.24 -8.15 15.14
N PRO A 458 14.55 -8.94 14.31
CA PRO A 458 13.09 -8.96 14.35
C PRO A 458 12.58 -9.40 15.73
N LEU A 459 11.41 -8.95 16.11
CA LEU A 459 10.81 -9.31 17.41
C LEU A 459 10.64 -10.83 17.53
N GLU A 460 10.40 -11.49 16.41
CA GLU A 460 10.23 -12.92 16.29
C GLU A 460 11.47 -13.69 16.84
N ASP A 461 12.67 -13.24 16.54
CA ASP A 461 13.92 -13.85 17.02
C ASP A 461 14.03 -13.82 18.57
N ALA A 462 13.49 -12.77 19.20
CA ALA A 462 13.52 -12.63 20.64
C ALA A 462 12.49 -13.50 21.36
N MET A 463 11.49 -13.99 20.62
CA MET A 463 10.39 -14.83 21.13
C MET A 463 10.62 -16.32 20.83
N GLU A 464 11.64 -16.68 20.05
CA GLU A 464 11.94 -18.07 19.72
C GLU A 464 12.66 -18.76 20.89
N ASP A 465 11.98 -19.70 21.49
CA ASP A 465 12.59 -20.77 22.28
C ASP A 465 12.79 -21.98 21.36
N ALA A 466 13.98 -22.09 20.77
CA ALA A 466 14.30 -23.17 19.85
C ALA A 466 14.18 -24.56 20.47
N SER A 467 14.18 -24.68 21.80
CA SER A 467 13.98 -25.93 22.50
C SER A 467 12.50 -26.33 22.57
N ALA A 468 11.61 -25.34 22.72
CA ALA A 468 10.17 -25.56 22.76
C ALA A 468 9.55 -25.55 21.33
N TYR A 469 10.14 -24.80 20.40
CA TYR A 469 9.65 -24.62 19.02
C TYR A 469 10.76 -24.92 18.00
N PRO A 470 11.17 -26.21 17.82
CA PRO A 470 12.32 -26.56 16.98
C PRO A 470 12.02 -26.54 15.47
N LEU A 471 10.79 -26.26 15.06
CA LEU A 471 10.37 -26.28 13.64
C LEU A 471 10.14 -24.87 13.11
N HIS A 472 10.69 -24.59 11.93
CA HIS A 472 10.41 -23.37 11.20
C HIS A 472 9.20 -23.58 10.27
N ALA A 473 8.17 -22.75 10.42
CA ALA A 473 7.03 -22.74 9.51
C ALA A 473 7.35 -21.95 8.25
N VAL A 474 7.27 -22.61 7.11
CA VAL A 474 7.42 -21.96 5.79
C VAL A 474 6.06 -21.94 5.11
N THR A 475 5.54 -20.75 4.84
CA THR A 475 4.27 -20.60 4.14
C THR A 475 4.47 -20.66 2.63
N GLN A 476 3.66 -21.45 1.96
CA GLN A 476 3.62 -21.51 0.51
C GLN A 476 2.24 -21.14 0.01
N ARG A 477 2.16 -20.30 -1.01
CA ARG A 477 0.90 -19.97 -1.66
C ARG A 477 0.57 -21.06 -2.67
N PRO A 478 -0.51 -21.84 -2.49
CA PRO A 478 -0.94 -22.79 -3.50
C PRO A 478 -1.49 -22.08 -4.73
N ALA A 479 -1.22 -22.63 -5.91
CA ALA A 479 -1.66 -22.03 -7.18
C ALA A 479 -3.19 -22.01 -7.34
N ALA A 480 -3.87 -22.95 -6.70
CA ALA A 480 -5.31 -23.14 -6.81
C ALA A 480 -6.11 -22.42 -5.71
N MET A 481 -5.46 -21.70 -4.80
CA MET A 481 -6.14 -20.97 -3.72
C MET A 481 -5.79 -19.49 -3.76
N TYR A 482 -6.78 -18.67 -3.46
CA TYR A 482 -6.61 -17.23 -3.23
C TYR A 482 -7.00 -16.90 -1.78
N HIS A 483 -6.01 -16.71 -0.93
CA HIS A 483 -6.17 -16.64 0.53
C HIS A 483 -6.85 -17.90 1.08
N SER A 484 -8.00 -17.79 1.77
CA SER A 484 -8.82 -18.92 2.21
C SER A 484 -9.85 -19.39 1.17
N TRP A 485 -9.89 -18.75 0.01
CA TRP A 485 -10.83 -19.08 -1.04
C TRP A 485 -10.49 -20.41 -1.70
N HIS A 486 -11.51 -21.14 -2.07
CA HIS A 486 -11.45 -22.47 -2.68
C HIS A 486 -11.02 -23.59 -1.71
N SER A 487 -10.81 -23.32 -0.42
CA SER A 487 -10.56 -24.40 0.55
C SER A 487 -11.72 -25.39 0.64
N GLN A 488 -12.94 -24.94 0.33
CA GLN A 488 -14.15 -25.76 0.31
C GLN A 488 -14.42 -26.41 -1.07
N ASN A 489 -13.60 -26.12 -2.07
CA ASN A 489 -13.81 -26.62 -3.42
C ASN A 489 -13.30 -28.05 -3.56
N ALA A 490 -14.22 -28.97 -3.68
CA ALA A 490 -13.92 -30.40 -3.80
C ALA A 490 -13.16 -30.78 -5.08
N TRP A 491 -13.02 -29.86 -6.04
CA TRP A 491 -12.29 -30.06 -7.29
C TRP A 491 -10.81 -29.66 -7.20
N LEU A 492 -10.39 -29.00 -6.12
CA LEU A 492 -9.03 -28.56 -5.85
C LEU A 492 -8.43 -29.30 -4.67
#